data_bdc88f363e6b157a32a05ad8258d50b2
#
_entry.id   bdc88f363e6b157a32a05ad8258d50b2
#
_cell.length_a   1.000
_cell.length_b   1.000
_cell.length_c   1.000
_cell.angle_alpha   90.00
_cell.angle_beta   90.00
_cell.angle_gamma   90.00
#
_symmetry.space_group_name_H-M   'P 1'
#
loop_
_entity.id
_entity.type
_entity.pdbx_description
1 polymer ?
#
loop_
_entity_poly.entity_id
_entity_poly.type
_entity_poly.pdbx_seq_one_letter_code
_entity_poly.pdbx_strand_id
1 'polypeptide(L)'
;MRYAEPIDPAGLAGRGPGALLLWVLLTAGCSHAPEPGPEAVLASTPSTPPSTTPSTTPSGAQPLAPVSTAHPVPTPASRHSPAAAATATGPVTLPAPRHVRHWDDYRLQAAQRMVAASPGATYDGPVPEPLLAIPVLTIELNRDGSVRRIQVLRRPTQAHDTVQLAIAAVHRAAPYGPVGHLPKPWTFNEVFLFDETRRFKPRTLDD
;
A
#
# COMPACT_ATOMS: atom_id res chain seq x y z
N MET A 1 53.76 40.47 -5.68
CA MET A 1 54.13 40.77 -7.10
C MET A 1 53.69 39.60 -7.95
N ARG A 2 52.97 39.98 -9.01
CA ARG A 2 52.55 39.16 -10.18
C ARG A 2 51.32 38.30 -9.92
N TYR A 3 50.30 38.35 -10.69
CA TYR A 3 49.63 39.12 -11.73
C TYR A 3 48.29 38.46 -11.86
N ALA A 4 47.26 39.26 -11.82
CA ALA A 4 45.92 38.84 -12.21
C ALA A 4 45.89 38.81 -13.73
N GLU A 5 45.15 37.78 -14.27
CA GLU A 5 44.62 37.90 -15.62
C GLU A 5 43.13 37.54 -15.62
N PRO A 6 42.34 38.39 -16.19
CA PRO A 6 40.89 38.15 -16.36
C PRO A 6 40.67 37.41 -17.67
N ILE A 7 39.83 36.40 -17.67
CA ILE A 7 39.36 35.73 -18.87
C ILE A 7 38.00 36.30 -19.20
N ASP A 8 37.90 36.91 -20.36
CA ASP A 8 36.77 37.52 -21.03
C ASP A 8 35.59 36.54 -21.26
N PRO A 9 34.36 36.99 -21.17
CA PRO A 9 33.20 36.33 -21.71
C PRO A 9 32.79 36.94 -23.06
N ALA A 10 33.18 36.38 -24.15
CA ALA A 10 32.61 36.77 -25.45
C ALA A 10 32.56 35.59 -26.41
N GLY A 11 31.36 35.32 -26.88
CA GLY A 11 31.15 34.74 -28.23
C GLY A 11 30.54 33.34 -28.23
N LEU A 12 29.28 33.18 -28.50
CA LEU A 12 28.76 33.01 -29.87
C LEU A 12 27.23 32.86 -29.85
N ALA A 13 26.64 33.86 -30.41
CA ALA A 13 25.27 33.79 -30.91
C ALA A 13 25.22 32.84 -32.10
N GLY A 14 24.47 31.75 -31.98
CA GLY A 14 24.10 30.84 -33.03
C GLY A 14 22.58 30.88 -33.25
N ARG A 15 22.16 31.87 -34.05
CA ARG A 15 20.82 31.87 -34.64
C ARG A 15 20.80 30.85 -35.78
N GLY A 16 19.98 29.84 -35.69
CA GLY A 16 19.58 28.99 -36.81
C GLY A 16 18.06 28.99 -36.92
N PRO A 17 17.52 29.53 -38.04
CA PRO A 17 16.08 29.46 -38.28
C PRO A 17 15.74 28.21 -39.10
N GLY A 18 14.61 27.61 -38.80
CA GLY A 18 13.84 26.92 -39.81
C GLY A 18 13.89 25.40 -39.82
N ALA A 19 12.84 24.83 -39.27
CA ALA A 19 12.16 23.70 -39.91
C ALA A 19 10.73 23.62 -39.37
N LEU A 20 9.86 24.39 -40.02
CA LEU A 20 8.40 24.14 -40.02
C LEU A 20 8.19 22.80 -40.72
N LEU A 21 7.94 21.75 -39.98
CA LEU A 21 7.34 20.52 -40.51
C LEU A 21 5.84 20.54 -40.20
N LEU A 22 5.15 20.96 -41.24
CA LEU A 22 3.70 20.87 -41.42
C LEU A 22 3.31 19.39 -41.43
N TRP A 23 2.73 18.89 -40.36
CA TRP A 23 2.06 17.60 -40.33
C TRP A 23 0.59 17.80 -40.71
N VAL A 24 0.31 17.41 -41.96
CA VAL A 24 -1.03 17.36 -42.55
C VAL A 24 -1.85 16.30 -41.81
N LEU A 25 -3.00 16.74 -41.33
CA LEU A 25 -4.11 15.94 -40.84
C LEU A 25 -4.61 15.01 -41.95
N LEU A 26 -4.49 13.72 -41.77
CA LEU A 26 -5.36 12.74 -42.40
C LEU A 26 -6.34 12.22 -41.30
N THR A 27 -7.51 12.81 -41.32
CA THR A 27 -8.70 12.27 -40.68
C THR A 27 -9.26 11.17 -41.53
N ALA A 28 -9.06 9.93 -41.18
CA ALA A 28 -9.88 8.83 -41.67
C ALA A 28 -10.85 8.45 -40.56
N GLY A 29 -12.07 8.86 -40.71
CA GLY A 29 -13.17 8.47 -39.86
C GLY A 29 -13.51 7.01 -40.01
N CYS A 30 -13.67 6.33 -38.91
CA CYS A 30 -14.51 5.16 -38.79
C CYS A 30 -15.51 5.42 -37.67
N SER A 31 -16.63 5.99 -38.07
CA SER A 31 -17.87 5.95 -37.31
C SER A 31 -18.33 4.50 -37.22
N HIS A 32 -18.18 3.89 -36.07
CA HIS A 32 -18.89 2.66 -35.75
C HIS A 32 -20.04 3.04 -34.82
N ALA A 33 -21.22 3.16 -35.42
CA ALA A 33 -22.46 3.27 -34.68
C ALA A 33 -22.84 1.90 -34.13
N PRO A 34 -23.32 1.79 -32.88
CA PRO A 34 -23.93 0.56 -32.41
C PRO A 34 -25.35 0.45 -33.00
N GLU A 35 -25.61 -0.61 -33.72
CA GLU A 35 -26.94 -0.99 -34.15
C GLU A 35 -27.80 -1.36 -32.92
N PRO A 36 -29.06 -0.94 -32.88
CA PRO A 36 -30.03 -1.46 -31.92
C PRO A 36 -30.56 -2.82 -32.41
N GLY A 37 -30.19 -3.88 -31.74
CA GLY A 37 -30.81 -5.20 -31.91
C GLY A 37 -32.16 -5.27 -31.22
N PRO A 38 -33.06 -6.13 -31.70
CA PRO A 38 -34.49 -6.05 -31.41
C PRO A 38 -34.88 -6.58 -30.03
N GLU A 39 -35.88 -5.92 -29.49
CA GLU A 39 -36.67 -6.34 -28.33
C GLU A 39 -37.16 -7.78 -28.44
N ALA A 40 -36.96 -8.52 -27.38
CA ALA A 40 -37.78 -9.66 -27.06
C ALA A 40 -38.31 -9.51 -25.64
N VAL A 41 -39.48 -8.97 -25.56
CA VAL A 41 -40.39 -9.07 -24.42
C VAL A 41 -40.64 -10.54 -24.12
N LEU A 42 -40.44 -10.96 -22.89
CA LEU A 42 -41.36 -11.92 -22.27
C LEU A 42 -41.19 -11.86 -20.75
N ALA A 43 -42.28 -11.49 -20.14
CA ALA A 43 -42.55 -11.48 -18.72
C ALA A 43 -42.35 -12.86 -18.06
N SER A 44 -41.83 -12.88 -16.87
CA SER A 44 -42.13 -13.92 -15.88
C SER A 44 -41.87 -13.42 -14.47
N THR A 45 -42.93 -13.07 -13.84
CA THR A 45 -43.43 -13.19 -12.45
C THR A 45 -42.42 -13.43 -11.31
N PRO A 46 -42.62 -12.73 -10.20
CA PRO A 46 -41.88 -12.92 -8.96
C PRO A 46 -42.39 -14.16 -8.21
N SER A 47 -41.51 -15.08 -7.88
CA SER A 47 -41.78 -16.16 -6.93
C SER A 47 -41.41 -15.75 -5.54
N THR A 48 -42.39 -15.53 -4.73
CA THR A 48 -42.38 -15.39 -3.28
C THR A 48 -41.94 -16.72 -2.62
N PRO A 49 -41.01 -16.73 -1.67
CA PRO A 49 -40.80 -17.91 -0.82
C PRO A 49 -41.84 -17.94 0.32
N PRO A 50 -42.35 -19.10 0.70
CA PRO A 50 -43.29 -19.21 1.80
C PRO A 50 -42.57 -19.21 3.13
N SER A 51 -43.08 -18.40 4.03
CA SER A 51 -42.84 -18.46 5.48
C SER A 51 -43.40 -19.80 6.01
N THR A 52 -42.56 -20.47 6.78
CA THR A 52 -43.05 -21.54 7.67
C THR A 52 -42.36 -21.41 9.02
N THR A 53 -43.09 -20.81 9.95
CA THR A 53 -42.95 -21.04 11.36
C THR A 53 -43.71 -22.30 11.71
N PRO A 54 -43.23 -23.15 12.64
CA PRO A 54 -44.04 -23.35 13.82
C PRO A 54 -43.26 -23.25 15.15
N SER A 55 -43.85 -22.55 16.04
CA SER A 55 -43.72 -22.63 17.49
C SER A 55 -43.93 -24.05 17.99
N THR A 56 -43.13 -24.48 18.97
CA THR A 56 -43.61 -25.36 20.04
C THR A 56 -42.66 -25.26 21.22
N THR A 57 -43.10 -24.61 22.26
CA THR A 57 -42.67 -24.82 23.65
C THR A 57 -43.47 -26.01 24.20
N PRO A 58 -42.91 -26.86 25.05
CA PRO A 58 -43.32 -26.77 26.45
C PRO A 58 -42.17 -26.96 27.45
N SER A 59 -42.09 -26.10 28.36
CA SER A 59 -42.29 -26.26 29.84
C SER A 59 -42.01 -27.65 30.42
N GLY A 60 -41.08 -27.67 31.40
CA GLY A 60 -40.87 -28.84 32.29
C GLY A 60 -39.76 -28.64 33.31
N ALA A 61 -40.10 -27.99 34.39
CA ALA A 61 -39.71 -28.26 35.80
C ALA A 61 -38.23 -28.60 36.12
N GLN A 62 -37.65 -27.73 36.93
CA GLN A 62 -36.68 -28.06 38.03
C GLN A 62 -37.26 -29.05 39.05
N PRO A 63 -36.48 -29.75 39.93
CA PRO A 63 -35.61 -29.08 40.89
C PRO A 63 -34.38 -29.86 41.44
N LEU A 64 -33.61 -29.14 42.23
CA LEU A 64 -32.80 -29.54 43.42
C LEU A 64 -31.35 -29.94 43.26
N ALA A 65 -30.51 -29.06 43.81
CA ALA A 65 -29.12 -29.26 44.26
C ALA A 65 -29.09 -30.16 45.57
N PRO A 66 -27.96 -30.32 46.27
CA PRO A 66 -26.53 -30.16 45.96
C PRO A 66 -25.71 -31.38 46.37
N VAL A 67 -24.53 -31.62 45.86
CA VAL A 67 -23.49 -32.35 46.60
C VAL A 67 -22.15 -31.70 46.36
N SER A 68 -21.68 -31.13 47.44
CA SER A 68 -20.31 -30.74 47.68
C SER A 68 -19.41 -31.96 47.71
N THR A 69 -18.40 -32.01 46.87
CA THR A 69 -17.29 -32.92 47.13
C THR A 69 -15.97 -32.24 46.81
N ALA A 70 -15.12 -32.31 47.80
CA ALA A 70 -13.86 -31.68 48.01
C ALA A 70 -12.85 -31.85 46.86
N HIS A 71 -12.06 -30.80 46.69
CA HIS A 71 -10.86 -30.72 45.87
C HIS A 71 -9.76 -31.70 46.25
N PRO A 72 -8.95 -32.08 45.31
CA PRO A 72 -7.51 -31.95 45.52
C PRO A 72 -6.90 -30.86 44.61
N VAL A 73 -6.16 -29.99 45.26
CA VAL A 73 -5.30 -28.98 44.68
C VAL A 73 -4.20 -29.71 43.88
N PRO A 74 -4.06 -29.46 42.55
CA PRO A 74 -2.84 -29.83 41.89
C PRO A 74 -1.80 -28.73 42.04
N THR A 75 -0.66 -29.13 42.59
CA THR A 75 0.62 -28.47 42.63
C THR A 75 0.94 -27.76 41.30
N PRO A 76 1.46 -26.52 41.30
CA PRO A 76 1.85 -25.84 40.11
C PRO A 76 3.09 -26.53 39.48
N ALA A 77 2.84 -27.34 38.48
CA ALA A 77 3.92 -27.79 37.60
C ALA A 77 4.54 -26.59 36.90
N SER A 78 5.84 -26.42 37.11
CA SER A 78 6.70 -25.47 36.44
C SER A 78 6.47 -25.48 34.94
N ARG A 79 5.76 -24.47 34.45
CA ARG A 79 5.69 -24.20 33.01
C ARG A 79 7.06 -23.69 32.59
N HIS A 80 7.84 -24.54 31.96
CA HIS A 80 8.92 -24.11 31.09
C HIS A 80 8.25 -23.34 29.93
N SER A 81 8.20 -22.04 30.06
CA SER A 81 8.02 -21.16 28.90
C SER A 81 9.24 -21.38 27.99
N PRO A 82 9.04 -21.81 26.75
CA PRO A 82 10.06 -21.53 25.76
C PRO A 82 10.06 -19.99 25.63
N ALA A 83 11.13 -19.38 26.10
CA ALA A 83 11.43 -17.99 25.80
C ALA A 83 11.63 -17.91 24.29
N ALA A 84 10.51 -17.72 23.57
CA ALA A 84 10.57 -17.11 22.27
C ALA A 84 11.20 -15.74 22.52
N ALA A 85 12.41 -15.57 22.06
CA ALA A 85 13.07 -14.29 21.97
C ALA A 85 12.22 -13.43 21.04
N ALA A 86 11.15 -12.87 21.59
CA ALA A 86 10.50 -11.71 21.03
C ALA A 86 11.56 -10.60 21.14
N THR A 87 12.29 -10.40 20.06
CA THR A 87 13.06 -9.18 19.83
C THR A 87 12.06 -8.05 20.04
N ALA A 88 12.16 -7.40 21.20
CA ALA A 88 11.35 -6.26 21.55
C ALA A 88 11.70 -5.14 20.56
N THR A 89 11.00 -5.12 19.43
CA THR A 89 11.00 -3.98 18.54
C THR A 89 10.14 -2.92 19.25
N GLY A 90 10.79 -2.14 20.09
CA GLY A 90 10.17 -0.95 20.67
C GLY A 90 9.65 -0.04 19.55
N PRO A 91 8.74 0.88 19.85
CA PRO A 91 8.24 1.80 18.85
C PRO A 91 9.41 2.57 18.24
N VAL A 92 9.60 2.40 16.92
CA VAL A 92 10.65 3.13 16.19
C VAL A 92 10.21 4.60 16.12
N THR A 93 10.96 5.46 16.81
CA THR A 93 10.74 6.90 16.73
C THR A 93 11.36 7.42 15.45
N LEU A 94 10.50 7.73 14.47
CA LEU A 94 10.95 8.33 13.21
C LEU A 94 11.16 9.84 13.37
N PRO A 95 12.18 10.41 12.71
CA PRO A 95 12.34 11.86 12.65
C PRO A 95 11.14 12.51 11.96
N ALA A 96 10.86 13.77 12.28
CA ALA A 96 9.79 14.52 11.64
C ALA A 96 10.02 14.58 10.12
N PRO A 97 8.95 14.40 9.30
CA PRO A 97 9.07 14.52 7.85
C PRO A 97 9.49 15.92 7.43
N ARG A 98 10.38 16.02 6.45
CA ARG A 98 10.79 17.30 5.87
C ARG A 98 9.71 17.87 4.98
N HIS A 99 9.67 19.17 4.85
CA HIS A 99 8.80 19.85 3.88
C HIS A 99 9.43 19.74 2.48
N VAL A 100 8.76 19.03 1.58
CA VAL A 100 9.19 18.83 0.19
C VAL A 100 8.25 19.54 -0.77
N ARG A 101 8.73 19.97 -1.92
CA ARG A 101 7.98 20.79 -2.88
C ARG A 101 7.43 20.02 -4.07
N HIS A 102 7.96 18.83 -4.34
CA HIS A 102 7.63 18.01 -5.50
C HIS A 102 7.22 16.61 -5.08
N TRP A 103 6.39 15.97 -5.90
CA TRP A 103 5.92 14.61 -5.64
C TRP A 103 7.04 13.56 -5.65
N ASP A 104 8.07 13.75 -6.47
CA ASP A 104 9.19 12.81 -6.53
C ASP A 104 10.00 12.82 -5.23
N ASP A 105 10.31 14.02 -4.70
CA ASP A 105 10.95 14.16 -3.39
C ASP A 105 10.07 13.58 -2.26
N TYR A 106 8.74 13.75 -2.39
CA TYR A 106 7.80 13.22 -1.42
C TYR A 106 7.80 11.69 -1.42
N ARG A 107 7.76 11.07 -2.60
CA ARG A 107 7.83 9.61 -2.76
C ARG A 107 9.14 9.06 -2.22
N LEU A 108 10.25 9.71 -2.55
CA LEU A 108 11.56 9.32 -2.03
C LEU A 108 11.61 9.37 -0.50
N GLN A 109 11.12 10.48 0.10
CA GLN A 109 11.02 10.60 1.54
C GLN A 109 10.10 9.53 2.14
N ALA A 110 8.96 9.24 1.52
CA ALA A 110 8.02 8.23 1.97
C ALA A 110 8.67 6.84 1.97
N ALA A 111 9.37 6.48 0.90
CA ALA A 111 10.09 5.21 0.79
C ALA A 111 11.18 5.07 1.86
N GLN A 112 11.98 6.12 2.08
CA GLN A 112 12.99 6.15 3.14
C GLN A 112 12.37 5.97 4.54
N ARG A 113 11.19 6.57 4.78
CA ARG A 113 10.47 6.40 6.05
C ARG A 113 9.96 4.98 6.23
N MET A 114 9.48 4.32 5.17
CA MET A 114 9.05 2.92 5.23
C MET A 114 10.19 1.99 5.62
N VAL A 115 11.38 2.21 5.07
CA VAL A 115 12.58 1.45 5.45
C VAL A 115 12.96 1.73 6.89
N ALA A 116 13.05 3.00 7.29
CA ALA A 116 13.43 3.38 8.65
C ALA A 116 12.42 2.90 9.71
N ALA A 117 11.13 2.81 9.35
CA ALA A 117 10.07 2.30 10.23
C ALA A 117 10.03 0.77 10.31
N SER A 118 10.81 0.08 9.50
CA SER A 118 10.72 -1.38 9.36
C SER A 118 12.08 -2.07 9.54
N PRO A 119 12.80 -1.83 10.64
CA PRO A 119 14.10 -2.44 10.88
C PRO A 119 13.96 -3.97 10.89
N GLY A 120 14.88 -4.65 10.19
CA GLY A 120 14.88 -6.11 10.05
C GLY A 120 13.85 -6.68 9.05
N ALA A 121 12.93 -5.86 8.55
CA ALA A 121 11.97 -6.26 7.52
C ALA A 121 12.31 -5.70 6.12
N THR A 122 13.47 -5.07 5.99
CA THR A 122 13.98 -4.51 4.73
C THR A 122 15.35 -5.08 4.40
N TYR A 123 15.73 -4.97 3.14
CA TYR A 123 17.09 -5.28 2.68
C TYR A 123 17.67 -4.10 1.91
N ASP A 124 18.99 -3.99 1.94
CA ASP A 124 19.78 -3.00 1.21
C ASP A 124 20.53 -3.68 0.04
N GLY A 125 21.07 -2.86 -0.87
CA GLY A 125 21.84 -3.34 -2.01
C GLY A 125 20.99 -3.71 -3.22
N PRO A 126 21.53 -4.48 -4.19
CA PRO A 126 20.86 -4.83 -5.42
C PRO A 126 19.63 -5.69 -5.17
N VAL A 127 18.64 -5.53 -6.05
CA VAL A 127 17.43 -6.36 -5.99
C VAL A 127 17.79 -7.81 -6.36
N PRO A 128 17.44 -8.79 -5.51
CA PRO A 128 17.72 -10.18 -5.79
C PRO A 128 16.85 -10.71 -6.93
N GLU A 129 17.39 -11.64 -7.70
CA GLU A 129 16.64 -12.35 -8.75
C GLU A 129 16.70 -13.87 -8.49
N PRO A 130 15.54 -14.55 -8.49
CA PRO A 130 14.20 -14.03 -8.67
C PRO A 130 13.63 -13.37 -7.40
N LEU A 131 12.72 -12.40 -7.58
CA LEU A 131 11.94 -11.85 -6.47
C LEU A 131 10.84 -12.82 -6.05
N LEU A 132 10.58 -12.90 -4.74
CA LEU A 132 9.48 -13.69 -4.19
C LEU A 132 8.12 -13.13 -4.58
N ALA A 133 7.95 -11.82 -4.45
CA ALA A 133 6.67 -11.14 -4.70
C ALA A 133 6.86 -9.65 -4.97
N ILE A 134 5.94 -9.08 -5.76
CA ILE A 134 5.95 -7.66 -6.15
C ILE A 134 4.53 -7.08 -5.98
N PRO A 135 4.04 -6.87 -4.76
CA PRO A 135 2.80 -6.13 -4.55
C PRO A 135 2.97 -4.65 -4.88
N VAL A 136 1.92 -4.03 -5.40
CA VAL A 136 1.85 -2.60 -5.68
C VAL A 136 0.68 -2.01 -4.93
N LEU A 137 0.94 -0.96 -4.17
CA LEU A 137 -0.05 -0.26 -3.39
C LEU A 137 -0.23 1.17 -3.90
N THR A 138 -1.48 1.63 -3.92
CA THR A 138 -1.84 3.04 -4.04
C THR A 138 -2.16 3.58 -2.65
N ILE A 139 -1.44 4.60 -2.22
CA ILE A 139 -1.56 5.22 -0.91
C ILE A 139 -2.23 6.59 -1.09
N GLU A 140 -3.44 6.74 -0.56
CA GLU A 140 -4.15 8.01 -0.50
C GLU A 140 -3.87 8.68 0.84
N LEU A 141 -3.60 9.98 0.81
CA LEU A 141 -3.25 10.76 1.98
C LEU A 141 -4.31 11.80 2.33
N ASN A 142 -4.41 12.10 3.61
CA ASN A 142 -5.02 13.32 4.10
C ASN A 142 -4.06 14.49 3.93
N ARG A 143 -4.56 15.72 4.12
CA ARG A 143 -3.79 16.96 3.98
C ARG A 143 -2.54 17.03 4.87
N ASP A 144 -2.61 16.38 6.03
CA ASP A 144 -1.54 16.32 7.03
C ASP A 144 -0.50 15.22 6.76
N GLY A 145 -0.73 14.39 5.72
CA GLY A 145 0.13 13.27 5.37
C GLY A 145 -0.15 11.99 6.14
N SER A 146 -1.25 11.94 6.90
CA SER A 146 -1.76 10.68 7.44
C SER A 146 -2.36 9.83 6.32
N VAL A 147 -2.30 8.51 6.47
CA VAL A 147 -2.87 7.58 5.49
C VAL A 147 -4.39 7.61 5.59
N ARG A 148 -5.04 7.97 4.49
CA ARG A 148 -6.50 7.97 4.34
C ARG A 148 -7.01 6.61 3.93
N ARG A 149 -6.38 6.02 2.90
CA ARG A 149 -6.77 4.73 2.33
C ARG A 149 -5.58 4.10 1.63
N ILE A 150 -5.55 2.77 1.64
CA ILE A 150 -4.62 1.98 0.85
C ILE A 150 -5.43 1.08 -0.09
N GLN A 151 -5.08 1.08 -1.36
CA GLN A 151 -5.64 0.19 -2.36
C GLN A 151 -4.54 -0.72 -2.88
N VAL A 152 -4.86 -1.99 -3.08
CA VAL A 152 -3.94 -2.95 -3.69
C VAL A 152 -4.11 -2.87 -5.20
N LEU A 153 -3.18 -2.22 -5.87
CA LEU A 153 -3.18 -2.07 -7.31
C LEU A 153 -2.74 -3.36 -8.02
N ARG A 154 -1.78 -4.07 -7.42
CA ARG A 154 -1.31 -5.37 -7.92
C ARG A 154 -1.13 -6.34 -6.77
N ARG A 155 -1.71 -7.53 -6.91
CA ARG A 155 -1.47 -8.67 -6.02
C ARG A 155 -0.46 -9.61 -6.67
N PRO A 156 0.54 -10.12 -5.92
CA PRO A 156 1.42 -11.14 -6.44
C PRO A 156 0.67 -12.47 -6.61
N THR A 157 1.15 -13.32 -7.49
CA THR A 157 0.59 -14.65 -7.75
C THR A 157 0.97 -15.69 -6.70
N GLN A 158 2.02 -15.41 -5.94
CA GLN A 158 2.52 -16.22 -4.83
C GLN A 158 2.83 -15.35 -3.63
N ALA A 159 3.04 -15.94 -2.46
CA ALA A 159 3.34 -15.22 -1.22
C ALA A 159 2.35 -14.06 -0.95
N HIS A 160 1.06 -14.37 -1.01
CA HIS A 160 -0.03 -13.38 -0.87
C HIS A 160 0.02 -12.59 0.45
N ASP A 161 0.65 -13.14 1.48
CA ASP A 161 0.91 -12.51 2.77
C ASP A 161 1.76 -11.23 2.65
N THR A 162 2.61 -11.12 1.61
CA THR A 162 3.45 -9.93 1.37
C THR A 162 2.63 -8.67 1.14
N VAL A 163 1.38 -8.78 0.68
CA VAL A 163 0.46 -7.64 0.57
C VAL A 163 0.19 -7.04 1.95
N GLN A 164 -0.06 -7.89 2.94
CA GLN A 164 -0.32 -7.43 4.31
C GLN A 164 0.94 -6.86 4.96
N LEU A 165 2.11 -7.45 4.67
CA LEU A 165 3.40 -6.93 5.13
C LEU A 165 3.66 -5.52 4.55
N ALA A 166 3.39 -5.31 3.26
CA ALA A 166 3.50 -4.00 2.62
C ALA A 166 2.53 -2.97 3.23
N ILE A 167 1.26 -3.34 3.43
CA ILE A 167 0.26 -2.48 4.08
C ILE A 167 0.71 -2.10 5.51
N ALA A 168 1.19 -3.07 6.28
CA ALA A 168 1.70 -2.82 7.63
C ALA A 168 2.92 -1.88 7.64
N ALA A 169 3.82 -2.00 6.65
CA ALA A 169 4.96 -1.10 6.49
C ALA A 169 4.51 0.34 6.20
N VAL A 170 3.51 0.52 5.34
CA VAL A 170 2.93 1.84 5.05
C VAL A 170 2.33 2.46 6.31
N HIS A 171 1.55 1.73 7.08
CA HIS A 171 0.95 2.25 8.32
C HIS A 171 2.00 2.59 9.38
N ARG A 172 3.05 1.76 9.50
CA ARG A 172 4.13 1.96 10.48
C ARG A 172 4.94 3.21 10.20
N ALA A 173 5.10 3.58 8.94
CA ALA A 173 5.85 4.76 8.52
C ALA A 173 5.07 6.08 8.59
N ALA A 174 3.74 6.01 8.73
CA ALA A 174 2.89 7.19 8.83
C ALA A 174 3.15 7.98 10.13
N PRO A 175 2.90 9.31 10.13
CA PRO A 175 2.53 10.17 9.01
C PRO A 175 3.72 10.50 8.11
N TYR A 176 3.44 10.75 6.81
CA TYR A 176 4.46 11.01 5.79
C TYR A 176 4.83 12.50 5.65
N GLY A 177 4.12 13.37 6.37
CA GLY A 177 4.26 14.82 6.30
C GLY A 177 3.19 15.48 5.43
N PRO A 178 2.92 16.79 5.67
CA PRO A 178 1.81 17.50 5.05
C PRO A 178 1.95 17.56 3.53
N VAL A 179 0.85 17.30 2.83
CA VAL A 179 0.75 17.34 1.35
C VAL A 179 -0.16 18.49 0.85
N GLY A 180 -0.71 19.28 1.77
CA GLY A 180 -1.69 20.31 1.41
C GLY A 180 -1.18 21.40 0.45
N HIS A 181 0.11 21.51 0.26
CA HIS A 181 0.78 22.42 -0.66
C HIS A 181 1.16 21.77 -2.00
N LEU A 182 1.07 20.44 -2.08
CA LEU A 182 1.32 19.70 -3.32
C LEU A 182 0.09 19.63 -4.21
N PRO A 183 0.26 19.52 -5.54
CA PRO A 183 -0.86 19.32 -6.46
C PRO A 183 -1.68 18.07 -6.12
N LYS A 184 -3.00 18.16 -6.24
CA LYS A 184 -3.89 17.00 -6.13
C LYS A 184 -3.82 16.14 -7.42
N PRO A 185 -4.15 14.83 -7.31
CA PRO A 185 -4.61 14.12 -6.12
C PRO A 185 -3.48 13.82 -5.14
N TRP A 186 -3.79 13.81 -3.83
CA TRP A 186 -2.82 13.46 -2.79
C TRP A 186 -2.70 11.94 -2.67
N THR A 187 -2.08 11.37 -3.65
CA THR A 187 -1.92 9.92 -3.78
C THR A 187 -0.59 9.59 -4.46
N PHE A 188 0.00 8.47 -4.08
CA PHE A 188 1.17 7.93 -4.77
C PHE A 188 1.12 6.40 -4.78
N ASN A 189 1.81 5.82 -5.74
CA ASN A 189 1.98 4.38 -5.85
C ASN A 189 3.36 4.00 -5.34
N GLU A 190 3.43 2.85 -4.65
CA GLU A 190 4.69 2.25 -4.26
C GLU A 190 4.71 0.77 -4.63
N VAL A 191 5.83 0.33 -5.14
CA VAL A 191 6.10 -1.06 -5.51
C VAL A 191 7.02 -1.65 -4.45
N PHE A 192 6.62 -2.77 -3.87
CA PHE A 192 7.41 -3.46 -2.87
C PHE A 192 8.08 -4.68 -3.49
N LEU A 193 9.41 -4.70 -3.47
CA LEU A 193 10.23 -5.78 -4.00
C LEU A 193 10.58 -6.71 -2.83
N PHE A 194 9.93 -7.87 -2.75
CA PHE A 194 10.14 -8.82 -1.65
C PHE A 194 11.15 -9.90 -2.04
N ASP A 195 12.15 -10.09 -1.18
CA ASP A 195 13.10 -11.21 -1.26
C ASP A 195 12.50 -12.52 -0.71
N GLU A 196 13.22 -13.62 -0.85
CA GLU A 196 12.80 -14.94 -0.37
C GLU A 196 12.57 -15.01 1.15
N THR A 197 13.19 -14.12 1.90
CA THR A 197 13.07 -14.03 3.36
C THR A 197 11.93 -13.09 3.80
N ARG A 198 11.09 -12.61 2.86
CA ARG A 198 10.00 -11.64 3.09
C ARG A 198 10.45 -10.27 3.58
N ARG A 199 11.70 -9.90 3.34
CA ARG A 199 12.16 -8.52 3.49
C ARG A 199 11.86 -7.77 2.21
N PHE A 200 11.60 -6.49 2.31
CA PHE A 200 11.24 -5.67 1.15
C PHE A 200 12.19 -4.49 0.92
N LYS A 201 12.23 -4.05 -0.31
CA LYS A 201 12.80 -2.78 -0.73
C LYS A 201 11.73 -2.01 -1.51
N PRO A 202 11.41 -0.76 -1.14
CA PRO A 202 10.60 0.10 -2.00
C PRO A 202 11.32 0.36 -3.32
N ARG A 203 10.64 0.19 -4.44
CA ARG A 203 11.25 0.40 -5.76
C ARG A 203 11.75 1.83 -5.96
N THR A 204 11.06 2.81 -5.37
CA THR A 204 11.49 4.21 -5.36
C THR A 204 12.92 4.41 -4.84
N LEU A 205 13.50 3.46 -4.12
CA LEU A 205 14.89 3.49 -3.65
C LEU A 205 15.86 2.69 -4.55
N ASP A 206 15.38 2.14 -5.64
CA ASP A 206 16.14 1.32 -6.58
C ASP A 206 16.31 2.02 -7.95
N ASP A 207 15.72 3.19 -8.12
CA ASP A 207 15.78 4.03 -9.31
C ASP A 207 17.05 4.90 -9.33
#